data_07403328644d164e492b9b7976927eba
#
_entry.id   07403328644d164e492b9b7976927eba
#
_cell.length_a   1.000
_cell.length_b   1.000
_cell.length_c   1.000
_cell.angle_alpha   90.00
_cell.angle_beta   90.00
_cell.angle_gamma   90.00
#
_symmetry.space_group_name_H-M   'P 1'
#
loop_
_entity.id
_entity.type
_entity.pdbx_description
1 polymer ?
#
loop_
_entity_poly.entity_id
_entity_poly.type
_entity_poly.pdbx_seq_one_letter_code
_entity_poly.pdbx_strand_id
1 'polypeptide(L)' 'MVEFKVNGTYSTRSICDHNCIWTFEVLKRTKSTITITDGKKVKTCRINKKYSEYNNAETIFPLGKYSMCPVLSADKEN' A
#
# COMPACT_ATOMS: atom_id res chain seq x y z
N MET A 1 -15.33 1.96 4.07
CA MET A 1 -13.93 1.51 3.92
C MET A 1 -13.11 2.66 3.34
N VAL A 2 -11.96 2.92 3.92
CA VAL A 2 -11.05 3.95 3.42
C VAL A 2 -10.43 3.49 2.11
N GLU A 3 -10.38 4.35 1.11
CA GLU A 3 -9.84 4.02 -0.21
C GLU A 3 -8.57 4.80 -0.50
N PHE A 4 -7.68 4.19 -1.30
CA PHE A 4 -6.51 4.89 -1.80
C PHE A 4 -6.93 6.01 -2.75
N LYS A 5 -6.29 7.17 -2.63
CA LYS A 5 -6.57 8.33 -3.48
C LYS A 5 -5.46 8.51 -4.52
N VAL A 6 -5.83 8.81 -5.75
CA VAL A 6 -4.86 9.17 -6.79
C VAL A 6 -4.11 10.41 -6.33
N ASN A 7 -2.80 10.41 -6.50
CA ASN A 7 -1.87 11.46 -6.05
C ASN A 7 -1.70 11.51 -4.52
N GLY A 8 -2.32 10.59 -3.78
CA GLY A 8 -2.09 10.47 -2.34
C GLY A 8 -0.78 9.77 -2.06
N THR A 9 -0.16 10.11 -0.94
CA THR A 9 1.10 9.51 -0.48
C THR A 9 0.84 8.67 0.76
N TYR A 10 1.36 7.46 0.76
CA TYR A 10 1.15 6.50 1.85
C TYR A 10 2.47 5.90 2.28
N SER A 11 2.61 5.68 3.58
CA SER A 11 3.85 5.11 4.14
C SER A 11 3.56 3.86 4.94
N THR A 12 4.52 2.94 4.94
CA THR A 12 4.48 1.76 5.79
C THR A 12 5.84 1.53 6.40
N ARG A 13 5.86 0.97 7.61
CA ARG A 13 7.09 0.69 8.34
C ARG A 13 7.43 -0.80 8.22
N SER A 14 8.73 -1.10 8.11
CA SER A 14 9.19 -2.49 8.10
C SER A 14 8.87 -3.15 9.44
N ILE A 15 8.44 -4.41 9.39
CA ILE A 15 8.20 -5.20 10.59
C ILE A 15 9.51 -5.52 11.29
N CYS A 16 10.57 -5.74 10.52
CA CYS A 16 11.88 -6.15 11.04
C CYS A 16 12.75 -4.97 11.47
N ASP A 17 12.54 -3.79 10.91
CA ASP A 17 13.37 -2.61 11.15
C ASP A 17 12.50 -1.37 11.28
N HIS A 18 12.36 -0.87 12.49
CA HIS A 18 11.52 0.29 12.79
C HIS A 18 12.01 1.57 12.11
N ASN A 19 13.27 1.63 11.71
CA ASN A 19 13.83 2.80 11.04
C ASN A 19 13.64 2.73 9.53
N CYS A 20 13.21 1.59 8.99
CA CYS A 20 12.98 1.43 7.57
C CYS A 20 11.52 1.75 7.24
N ILE A 21 11.31 2.88 6.59
CA ILE A 21 9.98 3.33 6.20
C ILE A 21 9.93 3.40 4.68
N TRP A 22 8.92 2.75 4.09
CA TRP A 22 8.67 2.86 2.65
C TRP A 22 7.54 3.85 2.42
N THR A 23 7.76 4.79 1.50
CA THR A 23 6.77 5.79 1.12
C THR A 23 6.43 5.60 -0.36
N PHE A 24 5.14 5.56 -0.65
CA PHE A 24 4.65 5.33 -2.01
C PHE A 24 3.61 6.38 -2.38
N GLU A 25 3.62 6.79 -3.64
CA GLU A 25 2.59 7.66 -4.18
C GLU A 25 1.67 6.85 -5.10
N VAL A 26 0.36 7.07 -5.00
CA VAL A 26 -0.62 6.43 -5.87
C VAL A 26 -0.70 7.21 -7.16
N LEU A 27 -0.31 6.57 -8.27
CA LEU A 27 -0.35 7.19 -9.59
C LEU A 27 -1.70 6.97 -10.29
N LYS A 28 -2.29 5.80 -10.07
CA LYS A 28 -3.49 5.38 -10.77
C LYS A 28 -4.18 4.30 -9.95
N ARG A 29 -5.49 4.17 -10.12
CA ARG A 29 -6.21 3.09 -9.46
C ARG A 29 -7.37 2.60 -10.33
N THR A 30 -7.75 1.34 -10.09
CA THR A 30 -8.98 0.75 -10.60
C THR A 30 -9.78 0.22 -9.42
N LYS A 31 -10.87 -0.50 -9.68
CA LYS A 31 -11.68 -1.08 -8.60
C LYS A 31 -10.92 -2.09 -7.75
N SER A 32 -9.91 -2.75 -8.33
CA SER A 32 -9.24 -3.86 -7.66
C SER A 32 -7.72 -3.75 -7.64
N THR A 33 -7.16 -2.74 -8.29
CA THR A 33 -5.70 -2.56 -8.35
C THR A 33 -5.30 -1.14 -8.06
N ILE A 34 -4.09 -0.98 -7.52
CA ILE A 34 -3.49 0.31 -7.22
C ILE A 34 -2.12 0.35 -7.86
N THR A 35 -1.85 1.37 -8.66
CA THR A 35 -0.53 1.60 -9.25
C THR A 35 0.21 2.61 -8.40
N ILE A 36 1.36 2.21 -7.87
CA ILE A 36 2.14 3.01 -6.94
C ILE A 36 3.56 3.18 -7.45
N THR A 37 4.24 4.20 -6.93
CA THR A 37 5.65 4.42 -7.20
C THR A 37 6.37 4.84 -5.91
N ASP A 38 7.62 4.41 -5.79
CA ASP A 38 8.52 4.86 -4.71
C ASP A 38 9.43 6.00 -5.18
N GLY A 39 9.19 6.52 -6.39
CA GLY A 39 10.02 7.53 -7.02
C GLY A 39 11.02 6.96 -8.01
N LYS A 40 11.26 5.66 -7.99
CA LYS A 40 12.20 4.98 -8.88
C LYS A 40 11.53 3.93 -9.76
N LYS A 41 10.61 3.18 -9.18
CA LYS A 41 9.92 2.09 -9.86
C LYS A 41 8.42 2.27 -9.73
N VAL A 42 7.70 1.80 -10.74
CA VAL A 42 6.24 1.80 -10.73
C VAL A 42 5.77 0.36 -10.63
N LYS A 43 4.81 0.12 -9.74
CA LYS A 43 4.22 -1.20 -9.55
C LYS A 43 2.72 -1.11 -9.51
N THR A 44 2.04 -2.13 -10.05
CA THR A 44 0.60 -2.28 -9.91
C THR A 44 0.34 -3.43 -8.95
N CYS A 45 -0.36 -3.14 -7.87
CA CYS A 45 -0.65 -4.12 -6.83
C CYS A 45 -2.15 -4.36 -6.75
N ARG A 46 -2.55 -5.61 -6.56
CA ARG A 46 -3.95 -5.97 -6.40
C ARG A 46 -4.37 -5.69 -4.95
N ILE A 47 -5.54 -5.10 -4.77
CA ILE A 47 -6.11 -4.88 -3.45
C ILE A 47 -6.44 -6.24 -2.83
N ASN A 48 -5.97 -6.48 -1.63
CA ASN A 48 -6.25 -7.71 -0.90
C ASN A 48 -7.56 -7.54 -0.13
N LYS A 49 -8.60 -8.23 -0.56
CA LYS A 49 -9.95 -8.10 0.02
C LYS A 49 -10.00 -8.49 1.49
N LYS A 50 -9.35 -9.59 1.83
CA LYS A 50 -9.36 -10.10 3.20
C LYS A 50 -8.78 -9.10 4.20
N TYR A 51 -7.59 -8.58 3.91
CA TYR A 51 -6.96 -7.60 4.77
C TYR A 51 -7.65 -6.25 4.72
N SER A 52 -8.23 -5.90 3.57
CA SER A 52 -9.01 -4.66 3.45
C SER A 52 -10.24 -4.70 4.36
N GLU A 53 -10.95 -5.81 4.41
CA GLU A 53 -12.09 -5.97 5.30
C GLU A 53 -11.66 -5.94 6.77
N TYR A 54 -10.56 -6.59 7.08
CA TYR A 54 -10.03 -6.63 8.44
C TYR A 54 -9.67 -5.24 8.95
N ASN A 55 -9.04 -4.44 8.10
CA ASN A 55 -8.56 -3.10 8.47
C ASN A 55 -9.60 -2.00 8.23
N ASN A 56 -10.71 -2.32 7.59
CA ASN A 56 -11.71 -1.37 7.12
C ASN A 56 -11.07 -0.29 6.23
N ALA A 57 -10.05 -0.65 5.47
CA ALA A 57 -9.32 0.21 4.55
C ALA A 57 -8.71 -0.63 3.45
N GLU A 58 -8.65 -0.10 2.23
CA GLU A 58 -7.99 -0.81 1.14
C GLU A 58 -6.55 -1.11 1.51
N THR A 59 -6.13 -2.34 1.27
CA THR A 59 -4.81 -2.83 1.67
C THR A 59 -4.13 -3.52 0.49
N ILE A 60 -2.86 -3.20 0.28
CA ILE A 60 -2.05 -3.81 -0.76
C ILE A 60 -0.72 -4.28 -0.17
N PHE A 61 -0.04 -5.16 -0.89
CA PHE A 61 1.31 -5.60 -0.55
C PHE A 61 2.29 -5.01 -1.57
N PRO A 62 2.88 -3.82 -1.29
CA PRO A 62 3.67 -3.10 -2.29
C PRO A 62 4.92 -3.84 -2.75
N LEU A 63 5.49 -4.70 -1.92
CA LEU A 63 6.67 -5.48 -2.28
C LEU A 63 6.35 -6.97 -2.52
N GLY A 64 5.06 -7.30 -2.65
CA GLY A 64 4.63 -8.67 -2.81
C GLY A 64 4.30 -9.35 -1.50
N LYS A 65 3.76 -10.55 -1.57
CA LYS A 65 3.32 -11.30 -0.39
C LYS A 65 4.38 -12.34 -0.03
N TYR A 66 5.07 -12.12 1.09
CA TYR A 66 6.05 -13.04 1.62
C TYR A 66 6.06 -12.91 3.14
N SER A 67 6.82 -13.79 3.82
CA SER A 67 6.91 -13.75 5.28
C SER A 67 7.42 -12.38 5.74
N MET A 68 6.70 -11.75 6.67
CA MET A 68 7.03 -10.43 7.23
C MET A 68 7.06 -9.31 6.18
N CYS A 69 6.25 -9.47 5.12
CA CYS A 69 6.17 -8.44 4.08
C CYS A 69 5.51 -7.17 4.61
N PRO A 70 5.90 -5.99 4.08
CA PRO A 70 5.21 -4.75 4.43
C PRO A 70 3.80 -4.74 3.88
N VAL A 71 2.90 -4.08 4.59
CA VAL A 71 1.50 -3.92 4.20
C VAL A 71 1.19 -2.45 4.13
N LEU A 72 0.64 -2.00 3.01
CA LEU A 72 0.26 -0.60 2.83
C LEU A 72 -1.25 -0.49 2.89
N SER A 73 -1.76 0.31 3.82
CA SER A 73 -3.20 0.53 4.01
C SER A 73 -3.59 1.96 3.66
N ALA A 74 -4.79 2.13 3.12
CA ALA A 74 -5.29 3.45 2.73
C ALA A 74 -5.51 4.39 3.91
N ASP A 75 -5.62 3.86 5.12
CA ASP A 75 -5.76 4.67 6.34
C ASP A 75 -4.41 5.25 6.82
N LYS A 76 -3.32 4.94 6.15
CA LYS A 76 -1.97 5.43 6.47
C LYS A 76 -1.52 6.54 5.53
N GLU A 77 -2.44 7.35 5.07
CA GLU A 77 -2.12 8.50 4.22
C GLU A 77 -1.29 9.54 4.98
N ASN A 78 -0.25 10.03 4.34
CA ASN A 78 0.61 11.07 4.90
C ASN A 78 -0.03 12.46 4.80
#